data_bb04750c9f33db6f975e778d75765c52
#
_entry.id   bb04750c9f33db6f975e778d75765c52
#
_cell.length_a   1.000
_cell.length_b   1.000
_cell.length_c   1.000
_cell.angle_alpha   90.00
_cell.angle_beta   90.00
_cell.angle_gamma   90.00
#
_symmetry.space_group_name_H-M   'P 1'
#
loop_
_entity.id
_entity.type
_entity.pdbx_description
1 polymer ?
#
loop_
_entity_poly.entity_id
_entity_poly.type
_entity_poly.pdbx_seq_one_letter_code
_entity_poly.pdbx_strand_id
1 'polypeptide(L)'
;MKTKVFIDGSEGTTGLRIDERFQGRDDVEIMKIDPEKRKDPEERKKLINASDITFLCLPDAAARESVSLVENENVCIIDTSTAHRTEEGWAYGFPELSSIHREKIVHGKRIAVPGCHATGFISVVYPLVAGGILPKDYPVASFSLTGYSGGGKKTIAAYEDKNRPVEFSSAREYALSQQHKHLKEMQLITGLSRAPLFS
;
A
#
# COMPACT_ATOMS: atom_id res chain seq x y z
N MET A 1 -10.18 1.29 26.91
CA MET A 1 -8.90 0.59 26.58
C MET A 1 -8.39 1.22 25.30
N LYS A 2 -7.09 1.56 25.20
CA LYS A 2 -6.52 2.15 23.98
C LYS A 2 -6.28 1.05 22.95
N THR A 3 -6.50 1.36 21.66
CA THR A 3 -6.16 0.44 20.57
C THR A 3 -4.65 0.39 20.39
N LYS A 4 -4.06 -0.78 20.50
CA LYS A 4 -2.62 -1.02 20.35
C LYS A 4 -2.25 -1.12 18.87
N VAL A 5 -1.41 -0.21 18.41
CA VAL A 5 -0.96 -0.14 17.01
C VAL A 5 0.53 -0.40 16.93
N PHE A 6 0.93 -1.35 16.11
CA PHE A 6 2.32 -1.57 15.76
C PHE A 6 2.58 -1.16 14.31
N ILE A 7 3.71 -0.48 14.04
CA ILE A 7 4.12 -0.07 12.69
C ILE A 7 5.42 -0.77 12.36
N ASP A 8 5.33 -1.89 11.63
CA ASP A 8 6.50 -2.61 11.14
C ASP A 8 7.08 -1.86 9.94
N GLY A 9 8.31 -1.37 10.05
CA GLY A 9 8.91 -0.47 9.07
C GLY A 9 8.64 1.02 9.34
N SER A 10 8.47 1.42 10.59
CA SER A 10 8.19 2.79 11.04
C SER A 10 9.17 3.86 10.53
N GLU A 11 10.41 3.50 10.22
CA GLU A 11 11.43 4.43 9.68
C GLU A 11 11.31 4.68 8.15
N GLY A 12 10.43 3.96 7.47
CA GLY A 12 10.10 4.21 6.06
C GLY A 12 9.29 5.49 5.88
N THR A 13 9.23 6.05 4.65
CA THR A 13 8.43 7.24 4.35
C THR A 13 6.95 7.06 4.72
N THR A 14 6.39 5.89 4.44
CA THR A 14 5.00 5.57 4.79
C THR A 14 4.82 5.38 6.30
N GLY A 15 5.74 4.65 6.95
CA GLY A 15 5.69 4.41 8.39
C GLY A 15 5.76 5.69 9.21
N LEU A 16 6.67 6.60 8.87
CA LEU A 16 6.77 7.92 9.49
C LEU A 16 5.47 8.74 9.35
N ARG A 17 4.84 8.71 8.17
CA ARG A 17 3.56 9.40 7.94
C ARG A 17 2.41 8.82 8.74
N ILE A 18 2.39 7.51 8.95
CA ILE A 18 1.38 6.85 9.79
C ILE A 18 1.61 7.23 11.25
N ASP A 19 2.86 7.18 11.74
CA ASP A 19 3.20 7.60 13.10
C ASP A 19 2.77 9.05 13.37
N GLU A 20 3.10 9.98 12.47
CA GLU A 20 2.66 11.39 12.54
C GLU A 20 1.13 11.53 12.64
N ARG A 21 0.36 10.72 11.91
CA ARG A 21 -1.10 10.76 11.92
C ARG A 21 -1.73 10.28 13.22
N PHE A 22 -1.04 9.45 13.97
CA PHE A 22 -1.49 8.99 15.28
C PHE A 22 -1.04 9.88 16.43
N GLN A 23 -0.13 10.84 16.20
CA GLN A 23 0.29 11.80 17.24
C GLN A 23 -0.90 12.63 17.72
N GLY A 24 -1.04 12.73 19.04
CA GLY A 24 -2.13 13.46 19.68
C GLY A 24 -3.46 12.71 19.76
N ARG A 25 -3.52 11.43 19.38
CA ARG A 25 -4.69 10.58 19.59
C ARG A 25 -4.64 9.87 20.93
N ASP A 26 -5.62 10.13 21.78
CA ASP A 26 -5.70 9.55 23.14
C ASP A 26 -6.28 8.13 23.15
N ASP A 27 -6.92 7.70 22.07
CA ASP A 27 -7.55 6.40 21.89
C ASP A 27 -6.60 5.34 21.32
N VAL A 28 -5.37 5.74 20.92
CA VAL A 28 -4.36 4.87 20.32
C VAL A 28 -3.10 4.81 21.18
N GLU A 29 -2.50 3.63 21.26
CA GLU A 29 -1.20 3.36 21.86
C GLU A 29 -0.26 2.82 20.79
N ILE A 30 0.77 3.60 20.40
CA ILE A 30 1.78 3.15 19.43
C ILE A 30 2.82 2.28 20.15
N MET A 31 2.89 1.01 19.75
CA MET A 31 3.91 0.07 20.21
C MET A 31 5.20 0.28 19.43
N LYS A 32 6.30 0.58 20.12
CA LYS A 32 7.61 0.84 19.50
C LYS A 32 8.52 -0.38 19.61
N ILE A 33 9.17 -0.73 18.51
CA ILE A 33 10.23 -1.71 18.49
C ILE A 33 11.57 -1.04 18.83
N ASP A 34 12.44 -1.75 19.56
CA ASP A 34 13.81 -1.32 19.75
C ASP A 34 14.52 -1.17 18.39
N PRO A 35 15.11 -0.02 18.07
CA PRO A 35 15.80 0.21 16.80
C PRO A 35 16.86 -0.84 16.46
N GLU A 36 17.54 -1.40 17.46
CA GLU A 36 18.54 -2.44 17.26
C GLU A 36 17.93 -3.80 16.90
N LYS A 37 16.67 -4.04 17.34
CA LYS A 37 15.93 -5.29 17.15
C LYS A 37 14.92 -5.26 16.02
N ARG A 38 14.81 -4.14 15.27
CA ARG A 38 13.81 -3.96 14.21
C ARG A 38 13.84 -5.01 13.10
N LYS A 39 14.94 -5.75 12.94
CA LYS A 39 15.08 -6.86 11.99
C LYS A 39 15.00 -8.23 12.66
N ASP A 40 14.87 -8.28 13.98
CA ASP A 40 14.75 -9.51 14.74
C ASP A 40 13.34 -10.10 14.56
N PRO A 41 13.21 -11.30 13.96
CA PRO A 41 11.90 -11.90 13.72
C PRO A 41 11.12 -12.18 15.01
N GLU A 42 11.79 -12.54 16.10
CA GLU A 42 11.12 -12.86 17.37
C GLU A 42 10.55 -11.59 18.03
N GLU A 43 11.28 -10.48 18.00
CA GLU A 43 10.78 -9.22 18.54
C GLU A 43 9.64 -8.67 17.68
N ARG A 44 9.73 -8.77 16.34
CA ARG A 44 8.65 -8.42 15.43
C ARG A 44 7.41 -9.28 15.69
N LYS A 45 7.59 -10.59 15.76
CA LYS A 45 6.53 -11.56 16.07
C LYS A 45 5.80 -11.20 17.36
N LYS A 46 6.53 -10.92 18.41
CA LYS A 46 6.00 -10.53 19.73
C LYS A 46 5.13 -9.28 19.61
N LEU A 47 5.61 -8.22 18.94
CA LEU A 47 4.86 -6.95 18.80
C LEU A 47 3.65 -7.09 17.87
N ILE A 48 3.77 -7.81 16.77
CA ILE A 48 2.67 -8.10 15.86
C ILE A 48 1.52 -8.78 16.65
N ASN A 49 1.83 -9.85 17.37
CA ASN A 49 0.82 -10.66 18.06
C ASN A 49 0.26 -10.00 19.35
N ALA A 50 0.93 -8.97 19.87
CA ALA A 50 0.47 -8.19 21.02
C ALA A 50 -0.33 -6.94 20.61
N SER A 51 -0.38 -6.59 19.33
CA SER A 51 -1.12 -5.43 18.82
C SER A 51 -2.57 -5.80 18.45
N ASP A 52 -3.44 -4.79 18.41
CA ASP A 52 -4.77 -4.90 17.81
C ASP A 52 -4.71 -4.67 16.29
N ILE A 53 -3.82 -3.75 15.88
CA ILE A 53 -3.60 -3.39 14.47
C ILE A 53 -2.10 -3.34 14.21
N THR A 54 -1.64 -4.03 13.18
CA THR A 54 -0.26 -3.90 12.67
C THR A 54 -0.27 -3.32 11.25
N PHE A 55 0.45 -2.22 11.04
CA PHE A 55 0.76 -1.69 9.71
C PHE A 55 2.07 -2.29 9.22
N LEU A 56 2.07 -2.84 8.00
CA LEU A 56 3.28 -3.30 7.31
C LEU A 56 3.73 -2.22 6.31
N CYS A 57 4.81 -1.51 6.65
CA CYS A 57 5.42 -0.46 5.82
C CYS A 57 6.76 -0.96 5.26
N LEU A 58 6.74 -2.13 4.64
CA LEU A 58 7.89 -2.94 4.27
C LEU A 58 7.90 -3.22 2.75
N PRO A 59 9.06 -3.60 2.18
CA PRO A 59 9.11 -4.23 0.86
C PRO A 59 8.33 -5.55 0.83
N ASP A 60 7.85 -5.95 -0.35
CA ASP A 60 6.95 -7.09 -0.54
C ASP A 60 7.42 -8.39 0.14
N ALA A 61 8.70 -8.75 0.02
CA ALA A 61 9.24 -9.96 0.65
C ALA A 61 9.17 -9.89 2.19
N ALA A 62 9.54 -8.76 2.77
CA ALA A 62 9.50 -8.55 4.20
C ALA A 62 8.05 -8.44 4.74
N ALA A 63 7.12 -7.92 3.94
CA ALA A 63 5.70 -7.91 4.28
C ALA A 63 5.13 -9.34 4.35
N ARG A 64 5.47 -10.20 3.39
CA ARG A 64 5.11 -11.64 3.42
C ARG A 64 5.69 -12.35 4.63
N GLU A 65 6.96 -12.08 4.95
CA GLU A 65 7.59 -12.61 6.16
C GLU A 65 6.83 -12.18 7.41
N SER A 66 6.48 -10.89 7.56
CA SER A 66 5.73 -10.40 8.72
C SER A 66 4.36 -11.08 8.85
N VAL A 67 3.68 -11.33 7.73
CA VAL A 67 2.39 -12.05 7.75
C VAL A 67 2.57 -13.48 8.25
N SER A 68 3.68 -14.15 7.92
CA SER A 68 3.96 -15.51 8.41
C SER A 68 4.26 -15.59 9.92
N LEU A 69 4.59 -14.46 10.56
CA LEU A 69 4.81 -14.37 12.01
C LEU A 69 3.52 -14.21 12.81
N VAL A 70 2.37 -14.04 12.14
CA VAL A 70 1.08 -13.82 12.80
C VAL A 70 0.54 -15.15 13.35
N GLU A 71 0.35 -15.21 14.67
CA GLU A 71 -0.29 -16.32 15.38
C GLU A 71 -1.61 -15.91 16.01
N ASN A 72 -1.77 -14.63 16.34
CA ASN A 72 -3.01 -14.08 16.87
C ASN A 72 -3.97 -13.73 15.74
N GLU A 73 -5.01 -14.53 15.55
CA GLU A 73 -6.03 -14.35 14.51
C GLU A 73 -6.83 -13.05 14.65
N ASN A 74 -6.83 -12.44 15.85
CA ASN A 74 -7.56 -11.22 16.10
C ASN A 74 -6.84 -9.96 15.63
N VAL A 75 -5.53 -10.02 15.39
CA VAL A 75 -4.78 -8.85 14.92
C VAL A 75 -5.19 -8.49 13.49
N CYS A 76 -5.51 -7.21 13.29
CA CYS A 76 -5.77 -6.67 11.97
C CYS A 76 -4.44 -6.26 11.32
N ILE A 77 -4.12 -6.85 10.17
CA ILE A 77 -2.92 -6.51 9.39
C ILE A 77 -3.33 -5.59 8.25
N ILE A 78 -2.68 -4.42 8.18
CA ILE A 78 -2.84 -3.43 7.11
C ILE A 78 -1.52 -3.34 6.35
N ASP A 79 -1.47 -3.93 5.16
CA ASP A 79 -0.25 -3.98 4.35
C ASP A 79 -0.23 -2.86 3.31
N THR A 80 0.82 -2.04 3.33
CA THR A 80 1.03 -0.94 2.37
C THR A 80 1.88 -1.36 1.16
N SER A 81 2.45 -2.57 1.19
CA SER A 81 3.22 -3.12 0.07
C SER A 81 2.33 -3.52 -1.12
N THR A 82 2.94 -4.01 -2.19
CA THR A 82 2.18 -4.59 -3.30
C THR A 82 1.91 -6.08 -3.15
N ALA A 83 2.45 -6.70 -2.08
CA ALA A 83 2.46 -8.15 -1.90
C ALA A 83 1.07 -8.78 -1.92
N HIS A 84 0.09 -8.12 -1.30
CA HIS A 84 -1.19 -8.75 -1.01
C HIS A 84 -2.41 -8.07 -1.69
N ARG A 85 -2.19 -7.04 -2.53
CA ARG A 85 -3.29 -6.25 -3.12
C ARG A 85 -4.24 -7.04 -4.00
N THR A 86 -3.78 -8.15 -4.56
CA THR A 86 -4.55 -9.00 -5.47
C THR A 86 -4.57 -10.46 -5.02
N GLU A 87 -4.29 -10.71 -3.74
CA GLU A 87 -4.32 -12.05 -3.17
C GLU A 87 -5.68 -12.37 -2.56
N GLU A 88 -6.07 -13.63 -2.70
CA GLU A 88 -7.27 -14.15 -2.07
C GLU A 88 -7.15 -14.07 -0.53
N GLY A 89 -8.25 -13.82 0.14
CA GLY A 89 -8.27 -13.63 1.61
C GLY A 89 -7.90 -12.22 2.08
N TRP A 90 -7.46 -11.32 1.18
CA TRP A 90 -7.18 -9.93 1.49
C TRP A 90 -8.28 -9.00 1.00
N ALA A 91 -8.73 -8.11 1.87
CA ALA A 91 -9.62 -7.02 1.49
C ALA A 91 -8.82 -5.94 0.77
N TYR A 92 -9.26 -5.53 -0.41
CA TYR A 92 -8.68 -4.38 -1.09
C TYR A 92 -9.12 -3.09 -0.37
N GLY A 93 -8.18 -2.34 0.17
CA GLY A 93 -8.38 -1.21 1.09
C GLY A 93 -8.96 0.05 0.46
N PHE A 94 -10.00 -0.09 -0.36
CA PHE A 94 -10.71 1.00 -1.02
C PHE A 94 -12.22 0.88 -0.79
N PRO A 95 -12.72 1.32 0.40
CA PRO A 95 -14.12 1.10 0.81
C PRO A 95 -15.15 1.82 -0.07
N GLU A 96 -14.74 2.87 -0.78
CA GLU A 96 -15.62 3.68 -1.64
C GLU A 96 -16.00 2.99 -2.95
N LEU A 97 -15.31 1.91 -3.34
CA LEU A 97 -15.61 1.22 -4.60
C LEU A 97 -17.00 0.58 -4.60
N SER A 98 -17.39 -0.05 -3.50
CA SER A 98 -18.73 -0.62 -3.35
C SER A 98 -19.01 -1.02 -1.89
N SER A 99 -20.29 -1.30 -1.57
CA SER A 99 -20.67 -1.87 -0.29
C SER A 99 -19.92 -3.16 0.04
N ILE A 100 -19.67 -4.01 -0.96
CA ILE A 100 -18.93 -5.27 -0.79
C ILE A 100 -17.48 -5.02 -0.37
N HIS A 101 -16.80 -4.03 -0.97
CA HIS A 101 -15.44 -3.65 -0.58
C HIS A 101 -15.40 -3.13 0.85
N ARG A 102 -16.37 -2.27 1.20
CA ARG A 102 -16.50 -1.73 2.55
C ARG A 102 -16.71 -2.84 3.59
N GLU A 103 -17.64 -3.76 3.34
CA GLU A 103 -17.92 -4.88 4.22
C GLU A 103 -16.70 -5.80 4.42
N LYS A 104 -15.95 -6.09 3.36
CA LYS A 104 -14.71 -6.86 3.45
C LYS A 104 -13.66 -6.19 4.34
N ILE A 105 -13.58 -4.86 4.32
CA ILE A 105 -12.65 -4.11 5.18
C ILE A 105 -13.14 -4.10 6.62
N VAL A 106 -14.43 -3.83 6.85
CA VAL A 106 -14.99 -3.72 8.20
C VAL A 106 -14.89 -5.05 8.96
N HIS A 107 -15.13 -6.17 8.28
CA HIS A 107 -15.12 -7.50 8.90
C HIS A 107 -13.81 -8.26 8.67
N GLY A 108 -12.93 -7.74 7.80
CA GLY A 108 -11.65 -8.37 7.48
C GLY A 108 -10.56 -8.09 8.52
N LYS A 109 -9.62 -9.03 8.59
CA LYS A 109 -8.39 -8.89 9.40
C LYS A 109 -7.13 -8.76 8.53
N ARG A 110 -7.28 -8.80 7.23
CA ARG A 110 -6.19 -8.69 6.24
C ARG A 110 -6.61 -7.65 5.21
N ILE A 111 -5.97 -6.49 5.24
CA ILE A 111 -6.32 -5.33 4.41
C ILE A 111 -5.08 -4.90 3.62
N ALA A 112 -5.18 -4.86 2.30
CA ALA A 112 -4.12 -4.40 1.43
C ALA A 112 -4.40 -2.97 0.95
N VAL A 113 -3.50 -2.04 1.28
CA VAL A 113 -3.64 -0.61 0.92
C VAL A 113 -3.36 -0.42 -0.57
N PRO A 114 -4.25 0.27 -1.31
CA PRO A 114 -4.09 0.55 -2.74
C PRO A 114 -2.79 1.30 -3.09
N GLY A 115 -2.26 1.04 -4.28
CA GLY A 115 -1.18 1.83 -4.85
C GLY A 115 -1.64 3.21 -5.30
N CYS A 116 -0.77 4.22 -5.23
CA CYS A 116 -1.14 5.61 -5.51
C CYS A 116 -1.70 5.82 -6.93
N HIS A 117 -1.00 5.36 -7.98
CA HIS A 117 -1.51 5.44 -9.36
C HIS A 117 -2.73 4.55 -9.57
N ALA A 118 -2.74 3.36 -8.96
CA ALA A 118 -3.87 2.45 -9.05
C ALA A 118 -5.13 3.05 -8.42
N THR A 119 -5.00 3.74 -7.28
CA THR A 119 -6.14 4.43 -6.65
C THR A 119 -6.79 5.43 -7.60
N GLY A 120 -6.00 6.30 -8.24
CA GLY A 120 -6.52 7.27 -9.21
C GLY A 120 -7.20 6.60 -10.40
N PHE A 121 -6.58 5.59 -10.98
CA PHE A 121 -7.14 4.83 -12.10
C PHE A 121 -8.43 4.09 -11.72
N ILE A 122 -8.38 3.32 -10.64
CA ILE A 122 -9.49 2.47 -10.20
C ILE A 122 -10.71 3.32 -9.79
N SER A 123 -10.51 4.48 -9.15
CA SER A 123 -11.60 5.37 -8.76
C SER A 123 -12.46 5.83 -9.95
N VAL A 124 -11.87 5.94 -11.13
CA VAL A 124 -12.56 6.33 -12.37
C VAL A 124 -13.08 5.12 -13.13
N VAL A 125 -12.25 4.10 -13.32
CA VAL A 125 -12.56 2.99 -14.23
C VAL A 125 -13.47 1.94 -13.59
N TYR A 126 -13.30 1.66 -12.29
CA TYR A 126 -14.12 0.65 -11.61
C TYR A 126 -15.64 0.95 -11.73
N PRO A 127 -16.15 2.15 -11.37
CA PRO A 127 -17.59 2.41 -11.47
C PRO A 127 -18.11 2.34 -12.91
N LEU A 128 -17.30 2.70 -13.91
CA LEU A 128 -17.71 2.63 -15.31
C LEU A 128 -17.86 1.17 -15.79
N VAL A 129 -16.93 0.30 -15.40
CA VAL A 129 -16.98 -1.14 -15.72
C VAL A 129 -18.10 -1.82 -14.93
N ALA A 130 -18.20 -1.56 -13.62
CA ALA A 130 -19.23 -2.15 -12.75
C ALA A 130 -20.64 -1.72 -13.15
N GLY A 131 -20.81 -0.49 -13.65
CA GLY A 131 -22.07 0.04 -14.19
C GLY A 131 -22.38 -0.38 -15.63
N GLY A 132 -21.52 -1.18 -16.28
CA GLY A 132 -21.72 -1.62 -17.67
C GLY A 132 -21.55 -0.51 -18.72
N ILE A 133 -21.03 0.65 -18.35
CA ILE A 133 -20.78 1.78 -19.26
C ILE A 133 -19.54 1.53 -20.10
N LEU A 134 -18.48 1.02 -19.46
CA LEU A 134 -17.22 0.66 -20.12
C LEU A 134 -17.14 -0.86 -20.27
N PRO A 135 -17.06 -1.41 -21.50
CA PRO A 135 -16.85 -2.83 -21.70
C PRO A 135 -15.51 -3.30 -21.09
N LYS A 136 -15.50 -4.52 -20.55
CA LYS A 136 -14.29 -5.09 -19.89
C LYS A 136 -13.09 -5.26 -20.82
N ASP A 137 -13.33 -5.42 -22.11
CA ASP A 137 -12.32 -5.60 -23.16
C ASP A 137 -11.91 -4.29 -23.84
N TYR A 138 -12.53 -3.16 -23.46
CA TYR A 138 -12.17 -1.85 -24.02
C TYR A 138 -10.71 -1.51 -23.72
N PRO A 139 -9.90 -1.10 -24.70
CA PRO A 139 -8.51 -0.71 -24.49
C PRO A 139 -8.45 0.64 -23.77
N VAL A 140 -7.88 0.65 -22.57
CA VAL A 140 -7.75 1.85 -21.74
C VAL A 140 -6.28 2.28 -21.66
N ALA A 141 -6.04 3.57 -21.77
CA ALA A 141 -4.75 4.19 -21.48
C ALA A 141 -4.88 5.11 -20.25
N SER A 142 -3.85 5.16 -19.43
CA SER A 142 -3.76 6.00 -18.25
C SER A 142 -2.46 6.79 -18.26
N PHE A 143 -2.59 8.11 -18.24
CA PHE A 143 -1.49 9.03 -18.03
C PHE A 143 -1.56 9.57 -16.60
N SER A 144 -0.45 9.53 -15.85
CA SER A 144 -0.45 9.91 -14.45
C SER A 144 0.78 10.75 -14.08
N LEU A 145 0.54 11.94 -13.56
CA LEU A 145 1.61 12.78 -13.01
C LEU A 145 1.98 12.35 -11.60
N THR A 146 3.28 12.26 -11.32
CA THR A 146 3.80 11.89 -10.01
C THR A 146 4.99 12.73 -9.60
N GLY A 147 5.15 12.96 -8.31
CA GLY A 147 6.37 13.53 -7.73
C GLY A 147 7.38 12.43 -7.37
N TYR A 148 8.66 12.81 -7.31
CA TYR A 148 9.76 11.90 -6.97
C TYR A 148 9.62 11.26 -5.56
N SER A 149 8.90 11.91 -4.66
CA SER A 149 8.66 11.39 -3.30
C SER A 149 7.94 10.04 -3.28
N GLY A 150 7.13 9.74 -4.30
CA GLY A 150 6.46 8.45 -4.47
C GLY A 150 7.43 7.27 -4.73
N GLY A 151 8.66 7.54 -5.17
CA GLY A 151 9.71 6.55 -5.37
C GLY A 151 10.44 6.11 -4.09
N GLY A 152 10.08 6.67 -2.93
CA GLY A 152 10.66 6.33 -1.63
C GLY A 152 12.03 6.95 -1.38
N LYS A 153 12.65 6.60 -0.24
CA LYS A 153 13.88 7.23 0.27
C LYS A 153 15.02 7.33 -0.75
N LYS A 154 15.24 6.29 -1.55
CA LYS A 154 16.33 6.29 -2.56
C LYS A 154 16.10 7.34 -3.64
N THR A 155 14.88 7.43 -4.15
CA THR A 155 14.52 8.39 -5.19
C THR A 155 14.56 9.81 -4.64
N ILE A 156 14.04 10.02 -3.43
CA ILE A 156 14.12 11.32 -2.74
C ILE A 156 15.57 11.76 -2.62
N ALA A 157 16.45 10.91 -2.07
CA ALA A 157 17.87 11.23 -1.91
C ALA A 157 18.55 11.59 -3.25
N ALA A 158 18.23 10.84 -4.33
CA ALA A 158 18.79 11.11 -5.65
C ALA A 158 18.31 12.46 -6.24
N TYR A 159 17.07 12.84 -6.01
CA TYR A 159 16.53 14.13 -6.48
C TYR A 159 17.01 15.31 -5.63
N GLU A 160 17.28 15.10 -4.36
CA GLU A 160 17.73 16.15 -3.42
C GLU A 160 19.26 16.28 -3.34
N ASP A 161 20.01 15.40 -4.00
CA ASP A 161 21.46 15.50 -4.11
C ASP A 161 21.85 16.80 -4.83
N LYS A 162 22.74 17.58 -4.24
CA LYS A 162 23.26 18.82 -4.83
C LYS A 162 24.02 18.60 -6.15
N ASN A 163 24.59 17.40 -6.31
CA ASN A 163 25.32 16.98 -7.51
C ASN A 163 24.47 16.12 -8.46
N ARG A 164 23.13 16.15 -8.31
CA ARG A 164 22.22 15.37 -9.15
C ARG A 164 22.39 15.70 -10.64
N PRO A 165 22.19 14.71 -11.53
CA PRO A 165 22.19 14.94 -12.97
C PRO A 165 21.17 16.02 -13.36
N VAL A 166 21.52 16.82 -14.38
CA VAL A 166 20.67 17.93 -14.86
C VAL A 166 19.29 17.44 -15.32
N GLU A 167 19.20 16.21 -15.83
CA GLU A 167 17.97 15.55 -16.27
C GLU A 167 16.93 15.45 -15.17
N PHE A 168 17.33 15.44 -13.88
CA PHE A 168 16.41 15.41 -12.75
C PHE A 168 15.66 16.74 -12.54
N SER A 169 16.05 17.78 -13.27
CA SER A 169 15.34 19.07 -13.25
C SER A 169 14.23 19.17 -14.31
N SER A 170 14.06 18.13 -15.13
CA SER A 170 13.03 18.03 -16.16
C SER A 170 12.00 16.97 -15.83
N ALA A 171 10.77 17.14 -16.34
CA ALA A 171 9.78 16.07 -16.35
C ALA A 171 10.30 14.89 -17.19
N ARG A 172 10.01 13.67 -16.74
CA ARG A 172 10.44 12.44 -17.41
C ARG A 172 9.30 11.47 -17.53
N GLU A 173 9.31 10.70 -18.62
CA GLU A 173 8.37 9.60 -18.79
C GLU A 173 8.59 8.53 -17.71
N TYR A 174 7.50 7.92 -17.30
CA TYR A 174 7.45 6.93 -16.22
C TYR A 174 6.74 5.66 -16.72
N ALA A 175 7.23 4.50 -16.29
CA ALA A 175 6.61 3.19 -16.54
C ALA A 175 6.43 2.78 -18.01
N LEU A 176 7.19 3.35 -18.96
CA LEU A 176 7.10 3.02 -20.40
C LEU A 176 7.32 1.54 -20.71
N SER A 177 8.03 0.79 -19.86
CA SER A 177 8.23 -0.65 -20.02
C SER A 177 6.96 -1.48 -19.89
N GLN A 178 5.86 -0.89 -19.42
CA GLN A 178 4.59 -1.57 -19.13
C GLN A 178 4.75 -2.76 -18.15
N GLN A 179 5.72 -2.65 -17.23
CA GLN A 179 5.99 -3.65 -16.19
C GLN A 179 5.76 -3.10 -14.78
N HIS A 180 5.03 -2.00 -14.68
CA HIS A 180 4.75 -1.39 -13.39
C HIS A 180 3.84 -2.29 -12.55
N LYS A 181 4.21 -2.49 -11.28
CA LYS A 181 3.50 -3.37 -10.34
C LYS A 181 2.02 -3.02 -10.10
N HIS A 182 1.62 -1.77 -10.36
CA HIS A 182 0.22 -1.35 -10.26
C HIS A 182 -0.65 -1.84 -11.44
N LEU A 183 -0.08 -2.28 -12.56
CA LEU A 183 -0.86 -2.75 -13.72
C LEU A 183 -1.74 -3.95 -13.38
N LYS A 184 -1.19 -4.93 -12.65
CA LYS A 184 -1.96 -6.08 -12.18
C LYS A 184 -3.12 -5.66 -11.28
N GLU A 185 -2.86 -4.73 -10.36
CA GLU A 185 -3.84 -4.17 -9.44
C GLU A 185 -4.96 -3.43 -10.20
N MET A 186 -4.59 -2.54 -11.14
CA MET A 186 -5.53 -1.81 -11.99
C MET A 186 -6.44 -2.76 -12.77
N GLN A 187 -5.87 -3.78 -13.39
CA GLN A 187 -6.63 -4.76 -14.18
C GLN A 187 -7.60 -5.57 -13.32
N LEU A 188 -7.11 -6.22 -12.28
CA LEU A 188 -7.91 -7.17 -11.50
C LEU A 188 -9.02 -6.49 -10.71
N ILE A 189 -8.74 -5.35 -10.09
CA ILE A 189 -9.73 -4.65 -9.27
C ILE A 189 -10.84 -4.05 -10.13
N THR A 190 -10.51 -3.49 -11.30
CA THR A 190 -11.54 -2.93 -12.20
C THR A 190 -12.31 -4.00 -12.98
N GLY A 191 -11.79 -5.23 -13.05
CA GLY A 191 -12.37 -6.32 -13.83
C GLY A 191 -12.12 -6.21 -15.34
N LEU A 192 -11.15 -5.36 -15.76
CA LEU A 192 -10.73 -5.29 -17.15
C LEU A 192 -10.09 -6.62 -17.62
N SER A 193 -10.35 -7.03 -18.86
CA SER A 193 -9.78 -8.25 -19.44
C SER A 193 -8.27 -8.14 -19.74
N ARG A 194 -7.75 -6.92 -19.81
CA ARG A 194 -6.32 -6.60 -20.02
C ARG A 194 -5.88 -5.44 -19.17
N ALA A 195 -4.58 -5.38 -18.87
CA ALA A 195 -4.00 -4.23 -18.17
C ALA A 195 -4.09 -2.96 -19.05
N PRO A 196 -4.27 -1.76 -18.44
CA PRO A 196 -4.22 -0.51 -19.20
C PRO A 196 -2.81 -0.22 -19.71
N LEU A 197 -2.68 0.57 -20.77
CA LEU A 197 -1.42 1.24 -21.08
C LEU A 197 -1.19 2.33 -20.04
N PHE A 198 0.01 2.38 -19.46
CA PHE A 198 0.31 3.26 -18.34
C PHE A 198 1.61 4.03 -18.54
N SER A 199 1.56 5.36 -18.36
CA SER A 199 2.73 6.26 -18.38
C SER A 199 2.60 7.38 -17.35
#